data_9d9ac6ad5dad48a7ac045138536845ac
#
_entry.id   9d9ac6ad5dad48a7ac045138536845ac
#
_cell.length_a   1.000
_cell.length_b   1.000
_cell.length_c   1.000
_cell.angle_alpha   90.00
_cell.angle_beta   90.00
_cell.angle_gamma   90.00
#
_symmetry.space_group_name_H-M   'P 1'
#
loop_
_entity.id
_entity.type
_entity.pdbx_description
1 polymer ?
#
loop_
_entity_poly.entity_id
_entity_poly.type
_entity_poly.pdbx_seq_one_letter_code
_entity_poly.pdbx_strand_id
1 'polypeptide(L)'
;MRDAVVGPGGARMRWVEVSGHAPARVYLHGLGAMSAPYFVPVATRPELAGHRSLFVDLLGHGLSDRPRAFGYTLEEHAATLATALDMAGVRGADVVGHSMGGGVAVVLAHHRPDLVGRLVLVEANLEPSPAPVVGGSGINAYPEDEFLAGGLTETLDRVGPLWASTMRLADPVGLYRSAVHLVAATRPTMRRMLERLSIPRTFIQGKQGAAVRDPDGLTAAGVRVVTVPAAGHNVMLDNPEGFARAAATGLL
;
A
#
# COMPACT_ATOMS: atom_id res chain seq x y z
N MET A 1 16.54 2.49 -11.18
CA MET A 1 15.93 3.34 -10.13
C MET A 1 15.60 4.70 -10.71
N ARG A 2 14.46 5.29 -10.34
CA ARG A 2 13.98 6.62 -10.73
C ARG A 2 13.58 7.38 -9.49
N ASP A 3 13.44 8.71 -9.61
CA ASP A 3 12.96 9.57 -8.54
C ASP A 3 12.19 10.80 -9.06
N ALA A 4 11.45 11.44 -8.15
CA ALA A 4 10.78 12.73 -8.40
C ALA A 4 10.80 13.57 -7.12
N VAL A 5 10.90 14.88 -7.28
CA VAL A 5 10.72 15.84 -6.18
C VAL A 5 9.23 16.00 -5.92
N VAL A 6 8.77 15.64 -4.72
CA VAL A 6 7.32 15.53 -4.43
C VAL A 6 6.90 16.20 -3.13
N GLY A 7 7.82 16.48 -2.24
CA GLY A 7 7.50 16.91 -0.87
C GLY A 7 8.21 18.17 -0.40
N PRO A 8 7.95 18.56 0.85
CA PRO A 8 8.57 19.74 1.45
C PRO A 8 10.09 19.62 1.48
N GLY A 9 10.77 20.76 1.33
CA GLY A 9 12.23 20.82 1.31
C GLY A 9 12.90 20.12 0.13
N GLY A 10 12.16 19.82 -0.94
CA GLY A 10 12.70 19.11 -2.10
C GLY A 10 12.76 17.58 -1.90
N ALA A 11 12.00 17.04 -0.95
CA ALA A 11 11.98 15.61 -0.67
C ALA A 11 11.63 14.78 -1.92
N ARG A 12 12.38 13.71 -2.13
CA ARG A 12 12.29 12.86 -3.31
C ARG A 12 11.63 11.52 -2.97
N MET A 13 10.63 11.18 -3.77
CA MET A 13 10.07 9.82 -3.82
C MET A 13 10.84 9.00 -4.84
N ARG A 14 11.18 7.76 -4.48
CA ARG A 14 11.95 6.86 -5.34
C ARG A 14 11.19 5.59 -5.67
N TRP A 15 11.47 5.05 -6.86
CA TRP A 15 10.92 3.77 -7.28
C TRP A 15 11.91 2.98 -8.13
N VAL A 16 11.77 1.67 -8.06
CA VAL A 16 12.37 0.76 -9.04
C VAL A 16 11.43 0.68 -10.23
N GLU A 17 11.96 0.82 -11.44
CA GLU A 17 11.17 0.77 -12.65
C GLU A 17 11.66 -0.37 -13.54
N VAL A 18 10.72 -1.16 -14.03
CA VAL A 18 10.90 -2.17 -15.06
C VAL A 18 10.13 -1.71 -16.31
N SER A 19 10.82 -1.71 -17.45
CA SER A 19 10.21 -1.34 -18.74
C SER A 19 9.18 -2.37 -19.19
N GLY A 20 8.18 -1.93 -19.96
CA GLY A 20 7.13 -2.79 -20.49
C GLY A 20 6.02 -2.02 -21.18
N HIS A 21 4.91 -2.71 -21.45
CA HIS A 21 3.76 -2.16 -22.14
C HIS A 21 2.87 -1.30 -21.25
N ALA A 22 2.03 -0.47 -21.84
CA ALA A 22 0.92 0.21 -21.18
C ALA A 22 -0.28 -0.75 -20.95
N PRO A 23 -1.14 -0.47 -19.96
CA PRO A 23 -0.99 0.56 -18.95
C PRO A 23 0.18 0.26 -17.99
N ALA A 24 0.74 1.31 -17.37
CA ALA A 24 1.74 1.13 -16.32
C ALA A 24 1.12 0.47 -15.09
N ARG A 25 1.88 -0.37 -14.41
CA ARG A 25 1.51 -0.96 -13.12
C ARG A 25 2.28 -0.31 -11.98
N VAL A 26 1.57 0.16 -10.98
CA VAL A 26 2.13 0.82 -9.81
C VAL A 26 1.90 -0.06 -8.59
N TYR A 27 2.97 -0.46 -7.92
CA TYR A 27 2.95 -1.32 -6.74
C TYR A 27 3.28 -0.50 -5.50
N LEU A 28 2.40 -0.57 -4.48
CA LEU A 28 2.49 0.21 -3.25
C LEU A 28 2.53 -0.72 -2.04
N HIS A 29 3.59 -0.60 -1.25
CA HIS A 29 3.85 -1.41 -0.07
C HIS A 29 2.97 -1.03 1.14
N GLY A 30 2.90 -1.94 2.13
CA GLY A 30 2.30 -1.70 3.43
C GLY A 30 3.21 -0.93 4.40
N LEU A 31 2.71 -0.66 5.60
CA LEU A 31 3.44 0.02 6.66
C LEU A 31 4.78 -0.68 6.97
N GLY A 32 5.87 0.07 7.02
CA GLY A 32 7.21 -0.47 7.30
C GLY A 32 7.77 -1.42 6.25
N ALA A 33 7.12 -1.55 5.08
CA ALA A 33 7.58 -2.40 3.99
C ALA A 33 8.29 -1.59 2.89
N MET A 34 8.73 -2.28 1.83
CA MET A 34 9.26 -1.73 0.58
C MET A 34 8.58 -2.41 -0.60
N SER A 35 8.30 -1.66 -1.67
CA SER A 35 7.53 -2.21 -2.79
C SER A 35 8.29 -3.26 -3.59
N ALA A 36 9.56 -3.04 -3.89
CA ALA A 36 10.32 -3.97 -4.72
C ALA A 36 10.49 -5.37 -4.06
N PRO A 37 10.92 -5.52 -2.80
CA PRO A 37 11.04 -6.84 -2.15
C PRO A 37 9.71 -7.59 -2.06
N TYR A 38 8.60 -6.87 -1.88
CA TYR A 38 7.27 -7.49 -1.71
C TYR A 38 6.63 -7.89 -3.04
N PHE A 39 6.84 -7.14 -4.11
CA PHE A 39 6.08 -7.33 -5.35
C PHE A 39 6.89 -7.83 -6.55
N VAL A 40 8.21 -7.60 -6.63
CA VAL A 40 9.01 -8.08 -7.78
C VAL A 40 8.86 -9.59 -7.99
N PRO A 41 8.90 -10.45 -6.96
CA PRO A 41 8.75 -11.89 -7.14
C PRO A 41 7.44 -12.31 -7.81
N VAL A 42 6.36 -11.54 -7.61
CA VAL A 42 5.05 -11.83 -8.22
C VAL A 42 4.82 -11.05 -9.51
N ALA A 43 5.32 -9.82 -9.62
CA ALA A 43 5.17 -8.98 -10.81
C ALA A 43 5.91 -9.55 -12.04
N THR A 44 6.93 -10.39 -11.82
CA THR A 44 7.68 -11.07 -12.87
C THR A 44 7.08 -12.41 -13.30
N ARG A 45 6.00 -12.87 -12.64
CA ARG A 45 5.30 -14.09 -13.05
C ARG A 45 4.57 -13.88 -14.38
N PRO A 46 4.39 -14.94 -15.19
CA PRO A 46 3.74 -14.83 -16.50
C PRO A 46 2.39 -14.11 -16.48
N GLU A 47 1.60 -14.30 -15.41
CA GLU A 47 0.27 -13.71 -15.24
C GLU A 47 0.31 -12.16 -15.10
N LEU A 48 1.44 -11.61 -14.65
CA LEU A 48 1.59 -10.18 -14.35
C LEU A 48 2.75 -9.53 -15.10
N ALA A 49 3.60 -10.28 -15.77
CA ALA A 49 4.76 -9.73 -16.46
C ALA A 49 4.39 -8.93 -17.73
N GLY A 50 5.38 -8.23 -18.28
CA GLY A 50 5.28 -7.55 -19.58
C GLY A 50 4.83 -6.09 -19.53
N HIS A 51 4.28 -5.62 -18.42
CA HIS A 51 3.88 -4.22 -18.25
C HIS A 51 4.99 -3.35 -17.67
N ARG A 52 5.01 -2.05 -18.04
CA ARG A 52 5.83 -1.07 -17.33
C ARG A 52 5.45 -1.08 -15.86
N SER A 53 6.37 -1.41 -14.98
CA SER A 53 6.11 -1.61 -13.56
C SER A 53 6.91 -0.64 -12.71
N LEU A 54 6.24 0.09 -11.83
CA LEU A 54 6.81 1.02 -10.86
C LEU A 54 6.61 0.47 -9.45
N PHE A 55 7.68 0.11 -8.78
CA PHE A 55 7.69 -0.33 -7.38
C PHE A 55 8.04 0.88 -6.52
N VAL A 56 7.02 1.59 -6.03
CA VAL A 56 7.18 2.90 -5.40
C VAL A 56 7.33 2.75 -3.90
N ASP A 57 8.41 3.29 -3.34
CA ASP A 57 8.54 3.45 -1.91
C ASP A 57 7.97 4.82 -1.49
N LEU A 58 6.99 4.82 -0.59
CA LEU A 58 6.39 6.04 -0.06
C LEU A 58 7.39 6.84 0.78
N LEU A 59 7.20 8.15 0.91
CA LEU A 59 8.06 8.98 1.78
C LEU A 59 8.15 8.39 3.19
N GLY A 60 9.32 8.44 3.80
CA GLY A 60 9.58 7.82 5.10
C GLY A 60 9.88 6.33 5.05
N HIS A 61 9.79 5.68 3.87
CA HIS A 61 9.99 4.24 3.71
C HIS A 61 11.05 3.94 2.66
N GLY A 62 11.71 2.81 2.83
CA GLY A 62 12.62 2.24 1.85
C GLY A 62 13.67 3.23 1.31
N LEU A 63 13.69 3.41 0.01
CA LEU A 63 14.64 4.26 -0.70
C LEU A 63 14.24 5.74 -0.76
N SER A 64 13.00 6.09 -0.43
CA SER A 64 12.49 7.46 -0.47
C SER A 64 12.99 8.33 0.69
N ASP A 65 12.97 9.66 0.50
CA ASP A 65 13.42 10.61 1.52
C ASP A 65 12.50 10.61 2.76
N ARG A 66 13.01 11.17 3.86
CA ARG A 66 12.40 11.18 5.19
C ARG A 66 12.21 12.62 5.69
N PRO A 67 11.30 13.40 5.07
CA PRO A 67 11.13 14.81 5.41
C PRO A 67 10.44 14.98 6.77
N ARG A 68 11.09 15.65 7.71
CA ARG A 68 10.56 15.89 9.07
C ARG A 68 9.29 16.75 9.08
N ALA A 69 9.13 17.63 8.10
CA ALA A 69 7.97 18.53 7.95
C ALA A 69 6.77 17.85 7.26
N PHE A 70 6.86 16.57 6.95
CA PHE A 70 5.78 15.80 6.35
C PHE A 70 4.92 15.15 7.44
N GLY A 71 3.59 15.21 7.28
CA GLY A 71 2.67 14.70 8.30
C GLY A 71 2.47 13.19 8.27
N TYR A 72 2.81 12.55 7.15
CA TYR A 72 2.66 11.11 6.92
C TYR A 72 1.20 10.61 7.01
N THR A 73 0.24 11.46 6.70
CA THR A 73 -1.16 11.07 6.54
C THR A 73 -1.37 10.29 5.24
N LEU A 74 -2.45 9.52 5.14
CA LEU A 74 -2.77 8.80 3.89
C LEU A 74 -3.02 9.77 2.73
N GLU A 75 -3.62 10.93 3.02
CA GLU A 75 -3.87 12.00 2.06
C GLU A 75 -2.56 12.62 1.53
N GLU A 76 -1.61 12.91 2.43
CA GLU A 76 -0.31 13.44 2.03
C GLU A 76 0.51 12.42 1.23
N HIS A 77 0.50 11.14 1.64
CA HIS A 77 1.09 10.07 0.84
C HIS A 77 0.48 9.99 -0.56
N ALA A 78 -0.85 10.06 -0.67
CA ALA A 78 -1.54 10.04 -1.96
C ALA A 78 -1.20 11.27 -2.82
N ALA A 79 -1.12 12.47 -2.23
CA ALA A 79 -0.76 13.70 -2.93
C ALA A 79 0.67 13.68 -3.47
N THR A 80 1.65 13.22 -2.66
CA THR A 80 3.04 13.09 -3.09
C THR A 80 3.22 11.98 -4.13
N LEU A 81 2.48 10.88 -4.00
CA LEU A 81 2.44 9.81 -5.01
C LEU A 81 1.87 10.34 -6.34
N ALA A 82 0.79 11.12 -6.29
CA ALA A 82 0.21 11.74 -7.50
C ALA A 82 1.26 12.59 -8.23
N THR A 83 2.02 13.42 -7.52
CA THR A 83 3.10 14.22 -8.10
C THR A 83 4.18 13.34 -8.73
N ALA A 84 4.57 12.25 -8.07
CA ALA A 84 5.56 11.32 -8.62
C ALA A 84 5.06 10.66 -9.92
N LEU A 85 3.79 10.24 -9.97
CA LEU A 85 3.18 9.63 -11.16
C LEU A 85 3.03 10.63 -12.30
N ASP A 86 2.67 11.89 -12.00
CA ASP A 86 2.64 12.98 -12.99
C ASP A 86 4.02 13.17 -13.64
N MET A 87 5.08 13.25 -12.82
CA MET A 87 6.46 13.41 -13.29
C MET A 87 6.98 12.17 -14.04
N ALA A 88 6.48 10.98 -13.68
CA ALA A 88 6.78 9.73 -14.40
C ALA A 88 6.00 9.57 -15.70
N GLY A 89 5.10 10.51 -16.05
CA GLY A 89 4.24 10.45 -17.23
C GLY A 89 3.23 9.30 -17.18
N VAL A 90 2.74 8.95 -15.99
CA VAL A 90 1.77 7.87 -15.77
C VAL A 90 0.36 8.44 -15.80
N ARG A 91 -0.53 7.76 -16.55
CA ARG A 91 -1.99 8.02 -16.60
C ARG A 91 -2.71 6.70 -16.73
N GLY A 92 -3.90 6.61 -16.11
CA GLY A 92 -4.75 5.43 -16.19
C GLY A 92 -4.05 4.14 -15.77
N ALA A 93 -3.20 4.20 -14.74
CA ALA A 93 -2.40 3.06 -14.30
C ALA A 93 -3.25 1.96 -13.66
N ASP A 94 -2.75 0.74 -13.73
CA ASP A 94 -3.15 -0.36 -12.86
C ASP A 94 -2.42 -0.19 -11.52
N VAL A 95 -3.15 0.07 -10.44
CA VAL A 95 -2.52 0.27 -9.11
C VAL A 95 -2.80 -0.93 -8.22
N VAL A 96 -1.73 -1.52 -7.70
CA VAL A 96 -1.76 -2.65 -6.77
C VAL A 96 -1.24 -2.17 -5.42
N GLY A 97 -2.11 -2.08 -4.42
CA GLY A 97 -1.76 -1.56 -3.10
C GLY A 97 -1.99 -2.58 -1.98
N HIS A 98 -0.95 -2.83 -1.17
CA HIS A 98 -1.01 -3.71 -0.02
C HIS A 98 -1.21 -2.92 1.28
N SER A 99 -2.15 -3.36 2.12
CA SER A 99 -2.34 -2.83 3.47
C SER A 99 -2.46 -1.28 3.45
N MET A 100 -1.56 -0.54 4.11
CA MET A 100 -1.47 0.92 4.05
C MET A 100 -1.40 1.45 2.61
N GLY A 101 -0.58 0.83 1.75
CA GLY A 101 -0.47 1.21 0.33
C GLY A 101 -1.80 1.06 -0.41
N GLY A 102 -2.65 0.12 0.00
CA GLY A 102 -4.02 0.01 -0.49
C GLY A 102 -4.90 1.19 -0.06
N GLY A 103 -4.80 1.63 1.19
CA GLY A 103 -5.46 2.85 1.66
C GLY A 103 -5.03 4.09 0.86
N VAL A 104 -3.71 4.26 0.68
CA VAL A 104 -3.14 5.35 -0.15
C VAL A 104 -3.65 5.28 -1.59
N ALA A 105 -3.73 4.07 -2.18
CA ALA A 105 -4.23 3.87 -3.54
C ALA A 105 -5.71 4.27 -3.70
N VAL A 106 -6.56 3.98 -2.71
CA VAL A 106 -7.97 4.41 -2.71
C VAL A 106 -8.08 5.93 -2.65
N VAL A 107 -7.30 6.58 -1.76
CA VAL A 107 -7.26 8.04 -1.65
C VAL A 107 -6.77 8.67 -2.96
N LEU A 108 -5.72 8.12 -3.56
CA LEU A 108 -5.21 8.55 -4.87
C LEU A 108 -6.30 8.47 -5.94
N ALA A 109 -6.95 7.31 -6.09
CA ALA A 109 -7.99 7.11 -7.10
C ALA A 109 -9.18 8.04 -6.91
N HIS A 110 -9.52 8.37 -5.66
CA HIS A 110 -10.61 9.31 -5.34
C HIS A 110 -10.29 10.75 -5.76
N HIS A 111 -9.06 11.22 -5.48
CA HIS A 111 -8.68 12.61 -5.74
C HIS A 111 -8.08 12.84 -7.14
N ARG A 112 -7.51 11.79 -7.74
CA ARG A 112 -6.85 11.83 -9.05
C ARG A 112 -7.30 10.65 -9.94
N PRO A 113 -8.59 10.62 -10.32
CA PRO A 113 -9.15 9.54 -11.15
C PRO A 113 -8.47 9.43 -12.53
N ASP A 114 -7.78 10.48 -13.00
CA ASP A 114 -6.98 10.48 -14.22
C ASP A 114 -5.72 9.60 -14.14
N LEU A 115 -5.22 9.34 -12.93
CA LEU A 115 -4.01 8.55 -12.70
C LEU A 115 -4.28 7.04 -12.59
N VAL A 116 -5.50 6.64 -12.19
CA VAL A 116 -5.83 5.25 -11.84
C VAL A 116 -6.90 4.70 -12.77
N GLY A 117 -6.54 3.71 -13.58
CA GLY A 117 -7.46 3.01 -14.48
C GLY A 117 -8.11 1.78 -13.85
N ARG A 118 -7.36 1.03 -13.03
CA ARG A 118 -7.83 -0.15 -12.30
C ARG A 118 -7.18 -0.19 -10.92
N LEU A 119 -7.88 -0.80 -9.96
CA LEU A 119 -7.41 -0.87 -8.57
C LEU A 119 -7.47 -2.30 -8.05
N VAL A 120 -6.32 -2.82 -7.62
CA VAL A 120 -6.20 -4.08 -6.91
C VAL A 120 -5.71 -3.81 -5.49
N LEU A 121 -6.54 -4.06 -4.52
CA LEU A 121 -6.27 -3.89 -3.11
C LEU A 121 -5.96 -5.25 -2.48
N VAL A 122 -4.88 -5.32 -1.71
CA VAL A 122 -4.44 -6.55 -1.05
C VAL A 122 -4.44 -6.31 0.45
N GLU A 123 -5.36 -6.96 1.18
CA GLU A 123 -5.49 -6.80 2.64
C GLU A 123 -5.52 -5.32 3.08
N ALA A 124 -6.13 -4.45 2.26
CA ALA A 124 -6.11 -3.01 2.45
C ALA A 124 -6.97 -2.57 3.64
N ASN A 125 -6.47 -1.57 4.37
CA ASN A 125 -7.25 -0.92 5.41
C ASN A 125 -8.32 -0.03 4.78
N LEU A 126 -9.58 -0.28 5.05
CA LEU A 126 -10.71 0.46 4.48
C LEU A 126 -11.46 1.32 5.51
N GLU A 127 -11.33 0.99 6.78
CA GLU A 127 -12.09 1.61 7.86
C GLU A 127 -11.21 1.88 9.08
N PRO A 128 -11.64 2.78 9.98
CA PRO A 128 -10.99 2.95 11.27
C PRO A 128 -10.92 1.62 12.01
N SER A 129 -9.79 1.35 12.63
CA SER A 129 -9.60 0.17 13.46
C SER A 129 -9.35 0.60 14.90
N PRO A 130 -10.21 0.24 15.87
CA PRO A 130 -9.87 0.41 17.27
C PRO A 130 -8.65 -0.43 17.59
N ALA A 131 -7.63 0.17 18.19
CA ALA A 131 -6.40 -0.52 18.57
C ALA A 131 -6.63 -1.56 19.67
N PRO A 132 -5.73 -2.57 19.79
CA PRO A 132 -4.71 -2.98 18.84
C PRO A 132 -5.26 -4.02 17.85
N VAL A 133 -4.88 -3.91 16.57
CA VAL A 133 -5.22 -4.92 15.57
C VAL A 133 -4.42 -6.19 15.86
N VAL A 134 -5.11 -7.31 16.06
CA VAL A 134 -4.45 -8.61 16.22
C VAL A 134 -3.66 -8.93 14.94
N GLY A 135 -2.37 -9.23 15.07
CA GLY A 135 -1.47 -9.46 13.93
C GLY A 135 -0.95 -8.20 13.24
N GLY A 136 -1.33 -7.00 13.70
CA GLY A 136 -0.77 -5.73 13.24
C GLY A 136 0.59 -5.41 13.90
N SER A 137 1.19 -4.28 13.50
CA SER A 137 2.48 -3.82 14.06
C SER A 137 2.41 -3.46 15.54
N GLY A 138 1.23 -3.11 16.06
CA GLY A 138 1.04 -2.63 17.42
C GLY A 138 1.64 -1.24 17.70
N ILE A 139 2.17 -0.56 16.69
CA ILE A 139 2.84 0.75 16.82
C ILE A 139 1.92 1.81 17.45
N ASN A 140 0.65 1.81 17.05
CA ASN A 140 -0.35 2.75 17.56
C ASN A 140 -0.75 2.54 19.04
N ALA A 141 -0.22 1.53 19.70
CA ALA A 141 -0.41 1.34 21.14
C ALA A 141 0.56 2.18 21.98
N TYR A 142 1.61 2.71 21.38
CA TYR A 142 2.60 3.58 22.04
C TYR A 142 2.24 5.06 21.87
N PRO A 143 2.53 5.93 22.86
CA PRO A 143 2.79 7.35 22.61
C PRO A 143 4.00 7.53 21.68
N GLU A 144 4.06 8.66 20.91
CA GLU A 144 5.15 8.87 19.92
C GLU A 144 6.54 8.85 20.56
N ASP A 145 6.71 9.51 21.69
CA ASP A 145 7.97 9.57 22.45
C ASP A 145 8.42 8.21 22.96
N GLU A 146 7.52 7.40 23.51
CA GLU A 146 7.81 6.04 23.95
C GLU A 146 8.17 5.11 22.78
N PHE A 147 7.45 5.24 21.65
CA PHE A 147 7.78 4.49 20.46
C PHE A 147 9.20 4.81 19.96
N LEU A 148 9.56 6.08 19.94
CA LEU A 148 10.90 6.54 19.51
C LEU A 148 12.00 6.17 20.50
N ALA A 149 11.69 6.09 21.81
CA ALA A 149 12.65 5.74 22.85
C ALA A 149 13.01 4.24 22.88
N GLY A 150 12.06 3.35 22.56
CA GLY A 150 12.28 1.91 22.65
C GLY A 150 11.24 1.05 21.92
N GLY A 151 10.03 1.56 21.73
CA GLY A 151 8.91 0.81 21.15
C GLY A 151 9.19 0.32 19.71
N LEU A 152 10.04 1.02 18.95
CA LEU A 152 10.50 0.53 17.63
C LEU A 152 11.27 -0.78 17.77
N THR A 153 12.21 -0.88 18.71
CA THR A 153 13.00 -2.10 18.94
C THR A 153 12.08 -3.26 19.32
N GLU A 154 11.17 -3.05 20.26
CA GLU A 154 10.19 -4.06 20.66
C GLU A 154 9.28 -4.48 19.49
N THR A 155 8.89 -3.52 18.64
CA THR A 155 8.10 -3.79 17.44
C THR A 155 8.88 -4.66 16.47
N LEU A 156 10.15 -4.34 16.18
CA LEU A 156 11.00 -5.11 15.27
C LEU A 156 11.19 -6.55 15.73
N ASP A 157 11.30 -6.78 17.04
CA ASP A 157 11.43 -8.13 17.61
C ASP A 157 10.13 -8.95 17.48
N ARG A 158 8.98 -8.26 17.50
CA ARG A 158 7.64 -8.88 17.46
C ARG A 158 7.15 -9.21 16.05
N VAL A 159 7.40 -8.35 15.04
CA VAL A 159 6.77 -8.45 13.71
C VAL A 159 7.34 -9.55 12.83
N GLY A 160 8.34 -10.26 13.28
CA GLY A 160 9.00 -11.32 12.52
C GLY A 160 10.05 -10.82 11.51
N PRO A 161 10.96 -11.69 11.07
CA PRO A 161 12.21 -11.30 10.42
C PRO A 161 12.01 -10.60 9.07
N LEU A 162 11.04 -11.04 8.27
CA LEU A 162 10.81 -10.47 6.94
C LEU A 162 10.33 -9.01 7.05
N TRP A 163 9.31 -8.77 7.87
CA TRP A 163 8.78 -7.40 8.06
C TRP A 163 9.79 -6.50 8.78
N ALA A 164 10.44 -7.02 9.82
CA ALA A 164 11.51 -6.31 10.51
C ALA A 164 12.64 -5.87 9.58
N SER A 165 13.02 -6.69 8.59
CA SER A 165 14.11 -6.37 7.65
C SER A 165 13.86 -5.09 6.86
N THR A 166 12.64 -4.88 6.39
CA THR A 166 12.24 -3.68 5.66
C THR A 166 11.86 -2.52 6.59
N MET A 167 11.24 -2.82 7.73
CA MET A 167 10.84 -1.81 8.72
C MET A 167 12.04 -1.04 9.31
N ARG A 168 13.19 -1.68 9.46
CA ARG A 168 14.45 -1.03 9.86
C ARG A 168 14.89 0.08 8.90
N LEU A 169 14.41 0.05 7.66
CA LEU A 169 14.71 1.05 6.63
C LEU A 169 13.69 2.19 6.60
N ALA A 170 12.65 2.13 7.41
CA ALA A 170 11.69 3.23 7.55
C ALA A 170 12.19 4.28 8.54
N ASP A 171 11.77 5.54 8.34
CA ASP A 171 11.95 6.59 9.33
C ASP A 171 11.07 6.32 10.56
N PRO A 172 11.60 6.31 11.79
CA PRO A 172 10.82 6.00 12.99
C PRO A 172 9.61 6.93 13.18
N VAL A 173 9.79 8.24 12.94
CA VAL A 173 8.70 9.23 13.05
C VAL A 173 7.67 9.01 11.96
N GLY A 174 8.11 8.82 10.71
CA GLY A 174 7.24 8.54 9.58
C GLY A 174 6.46 7.24 9.76
N LEU A 175 7.11 6.20 10.27
CA LEU A 175 6.50 4.91 10.57
C LEU A 175 5.40 5.05 11.64
N TYR A 176 5.69 5.75 12.74
CA TYR A 176 4.74 5.99 13.81
C TYR A 176 3.51 6.76 13.31
N ARG A 177 3.73 7.91 12.68
CA ARG A 177 2.65 8.77 12.19
C ARG A 177 1.80 8.07 11.15
N SER A 178 2.42 7.36 10.19
CA SER A 178 1.68 6.54 9.22
C SER A 178 0.83 5.48 9.91
N ALA A 179 1.33 4.81 10.95
CA ALA A 179 0.56 3.81 11.71
C ALA A 179 -0.65 4.42 12.42
N VAL A 180 -0.48 5.57 13.06
CA VAL A 180 -1.57 6.28 13.76
C VAL A 180 -2.64 6.74 12.77
N HIS A 181 -2.25 7.35 11.65
CA HIS A 181 -3.20 7.79 10.62
C HIS A 181 -3.92 6.64 9.94
N LEU A 182 -3.22 5.52 9.72
CA LEU A 182 -3.83 4.31 9.16
C LEU A 182 -4.97 3.79 10.02
N VAL A 183 -4.79 3.79 11.33
CA VAL A 183 -5.80 3.33 12.30
C VAL A 183 -6.95 4.32 12.45
N ALA A 184 -6.65 5.62 12.42
CA ALA A 184 -7.67 6.68 12.47
C ALA A 184 -8.53 6.72 11.21
N ALA A 185 -8.00 6.27 10.08
CA ALA A 185 -8.55 6.36 8.74
C ALA A 185 -8.86 7.79 8.29
N THR A 186 -9.27 7.93 7.04
CA THR A 186 -9.63 9.21 6.40
C THR A 186 -11.10 9.59 6.64
N ARG A 187 -11.48 10.82 6.28
CA ARG A 187 -12.88 11.28 6.25
C ARG A 187 -13.19 11.94 4.90
N PRO A 188 -14.06 11.34 4.05
CA PRO A 188 -14.74 10.05 4.20
C PRO A 188 -13.77 8.87 4.36
N THR A 189 -14.24 7.72 4.88
CA THR A 189 -13.40 6.52 5.03
C THR A 189 -12.96 5.97 3.67
N MET A 190 -11.83 5.24 3.63
CA MET A 190 -11.36 4.60 2.39
C MET A 190 -12.44 3.67 1.80
N ARG A 191 -13.25 2.98 2.65
CA ARG A 191 -14.39 2.21 2.17
C ARG A 191 -15.37 3.08 1.37
N ARG A 192 -15.81 4.19 1.92
CA ARG A 192 -16.77 5.07 1.23
C ARG A 192 -16.20 5.68 -0.05
N MET A 193 -14.90 5.98 -0.07
CA MET A 193 -14.22 6.40 -1.30
C MET A 193 -14.24 5.27 -2.33
N LEU A 194 -13.81 4.06 -1.94
CA LEU A 194 -13.73 2.87 -2.80
C LEU A 194 -15.09 2.54 -3.43
N GLU A 195 -16.17 2.57 -2.65
CA GLU A 195 -17.53 2.28 -3.12
C GLU A 195 -18.01 3.25 -4.21
N ARG A 196 -17.51 4.50 -4.18
CA ARG A 196 -17.89 5.57 -5.13
C ARG A 196 -17.05 5.60 -6.41
N LEU A 197 -15.95 4.87 -6.48
CA LEU A 197 -15.13 4.83 -7.69
C LEU A 197 -15.89 4.12 -8.81
N SER A 198 -15.76 4.63 -10.04
CA SER A 198 -16.35 4.02 -11.24
C SER A 198 -15.40 3.08 -12.00
N ILE A 199 -14.12 3.02 -11.60
CA ILE A 199 -13.11 2.15 -12.20
C ILE A 199 -13.27 0.69 -11.73
N PRO A 200 -12.73 -0.32 -12.46
CA PRO A 200 -12.65 -1.69 -11.96
C PRO A 200 -11.86 -1.79 -10.66
N ARG A 201 -12.42 -2.49 -9.67
CA ARG A 201 -11.85 -2.62 -8.31
C ARG A 201 -11.90 -4.06 -7.86
N THR A 202 -10.77 -4.55 -7.39
CA THR A 202 -10.66 -5.89 -6.80
C THR A 202 -10.05 -5.79 -5.42
N PHE A 203 -10.65 -6.46 -4.43
CA PHE A 203 -10.11 -6.64 -3.09
C PHE A 203 -9.67 -8.09 -2.93
N ILE A 204 -8.39 -8.29 -2.67
CA ILE A 204 -7.79 -9.61 -2.43
C ILE A 204 -7.52 -9.75 -0.94
N GLN A 205 -8.00 -10.84 -0.34
CA GLN A 205 -7.71 -11.20 1.04
C GLN A 205 -7.13 -12.61 1.13
N GLY A 206 -6.31 -12.86 2.14
CA GLY A 206 -5.83 -14.20 2.48
C GLY A 206 -6.86 -14.92 3.36
N LYS A 207 -7.07 -16.22 3.13
CA LYS A 207 -8.01 -17.02 3.94
C LYS A 207 -7.61 -17.14 5.42
N GLN A 208 -6.31 -16.96 5.72
CA GLN A 208 -5.76 -17.01 7.08
C GLN A 208 -5.59 -15.62 7.69
N GLY A 209 -5.85 -14.55 6.90
CA GLY A 209 -5.86 -13.16 7.35
C GLY A 209 -7.17 -12.75 8.02
N ALA A 210 -7.27 -11.46 8.35
CA ALA A 210 -8.52 -10.88 8.82
C ALA A 210 -9.48 -10.72 7.62
N ALA A 211 -10.67 -11.32 7.69
CA ALA A 211 -11.68 -11.09 6.66
C ALA A 211 -12.06 -9.60 6.58
N VAL A 212 -12.18 -9.08 5.35
CA VAL A 212 -12.70 -7.73 5.14
C VAL A 212 -14.11 -7.63 5.74
N ARG A 213 -14.39 -6.53 6.40
CA ARG A 213 -15.71 -6.28 6.97
C ARG A 213 -16.72 -6.12 5.84
N ASP A 214 -17.89 -6.77 5.97
CA ASP A 214 -19.01 -6.70 5.04
C ASP A 214 -18.56 -6.90 3.56
N PRO A 215 -18.10 -8.09 3.17
CA PRO A 215 -17.69 -8.38 1.81
C PRO A 215 -18.85 -8.32 0.81
N ASP A 216 -20.07 -8.62 1.26
CA ASP A 216 -21.27 -8.57 0.43
C ASP A 216 -21.63 -7.12 0.05
N GLY A 217 -21.48 -6.18 0.99
CA GLY A 217 -21.64 -4.76 0.72
C GLY A 217 -20.60 -4.24 -0.29
N LEU A 218 -19.33 -4.68 -0.20
CA LEU A 218 -18.32 -4.35 -1.22
C LEU A 218 -18.71 -4.91 -2.60
N THR A 219 -19.18 -6.15 -2.64
CA THR A 219 -19.61 -6.80 -3.90
C THR A 219 -20.82 -6.08 -4.49
N ALA A 220 -21.79 -5.71 -3.68
CA ALA A 220 -22.95 -4.92 -4.11
C ALA A 220 -22.55 -3.54 -4.67
N ALA A 221 -21.47 -2.93 -4.14
CA ALA A 221 -20.88 -1.70 -4.66
C ALA A 221 -20.01 -1.91 -5.91
N GLY A 222 -19.92 -3.13 -6.46
CA GLY A 222 -19.16 -3.46 -7.66
C GLY A 222 -17.67 -3.69 -7.42
N VAL A 223 -17.24 -3.96 -6.20
CA VAL A 223 -15.88 -4.40 -5.88
C VAL A 223 -15.82 -5.92 -5.95
N ARG A 224 -14.92 -6.47 -6.76
CA ARG A 224 -14.68 -7.92 -6.77
C ARG A 224 -13.91 -8.32 -5.51
N VAL A 225 -14.45 -9.20 -4.68
CA VAL A 225 -13.76 -9.75 -3.51
C VAL A 225 -13.24 -11.15 -3.83
N VAL A 226 -11.92 -11.35 -3.64
CA VAL A 226 -11.24 -12.62 -3.92
C VAL A 226 -10.51 -13.10 -2.68
N THR A 227 -10.75 -14.34 -2.26
CA THR A 227 -10.04 -14.98 -1.15
C THR A 227 -8.99 -15.96 -1.67
N VAL A 228 -7.73 -15.75 -1.31
CA VAL A 228 -6.60 -16.61 -1.68
C VAL A 228 -6.36 -17.63 -0.57
N PRO A 229 -6.40 -18.94 -0.85
CA PRO A 229 -6.14 -19.99 0.14
C PRO A 229 -4.67 -19.99 0.57
N ALA A 230 -4.39 -20.55 1.74
CA ALA A 230 -3.03 -20.69 2.29
C ALA A 230 -2.23 -19.36 2.32
N ALA A 231 -2.91 -18.25 2.59
CA ALA A 231 -2.31 -16.93 2.69
C ALA A 231 -2.92 -16.16 3.88
N GLY A 232 -2.08 -15.41 4.57
CA GLY A 232 -2.44 -14.43 5.59
C GLY A 232 -2.39 -13.01 5.03
N HIS A 233 -1.91 -12.06 5.85
CA HIS A 233 -1.84 -10.64 5.48
C HIS A 233 -0.91 -10.34 4.30
N ASN A 234 0.17 -11.11 4.14
CA ASN A 234 1.15 -10.92 3.06
C ASN A 234 0.87 -11.86 1.87
N VAL A 235 -0.34 -11.79 1.31
CA VAL A 235 -0.85 -12.72 0.28
C VAL A 235 0.15 -12.96 -0.86
N MET A 236 0.87 -11.92 -1.31
CA MET A 236 1.85 -11.99 -2.39
C MET A 236 3.11 -12.79 -2.02
N LEU A 237 3.38 -12.97 -0.73
CA LEU A 237 4.52 -13.74 -0.20
C LEU A 237 4.11 -15.13 0.25
N ASP A 238 2.93 -15.25 0.85
CA ASP A 238 2.42 -16.50 1.41
C ASP A 238 1.96 -17.46 0.31
N ASN A 239 1.27 -16.94 -0.72
CA ASN A 239 0.82 -17.71 -1.89
C ASN A 239 1.02 -16.88 -3.19
N PRO A 240 2.26 -16.80 -3.70
CA PRO A 240 2.59 -15.99 -4.87
C PRO A 240 1.79 -16.35 -6.12
N GLU A 241 1.51 -17.63 -6.33
CA GLU A 241 0.74 -18.12 -7.48
C GLU A 241 -0.73 -17.74 -7.37
N GLY A 242 -1.34 -17.98 -6.21
CA GLY A 242 -2.73 -17.59 -5.95
C GLY A 242 -2.93 -16.10 -6.05
N PHE A 243 -1.98 -15.31 -5.52
CA PHE A 243 -1.98 -13.86 -5.65
C PHE A 243 -1.90 -13.42 -7.12
N ALA A 244 -0.94 -13.96 -7.89
CA ALA A 244 -0.73 -13.54 -9.28
C ALA A 244 -1.99 -13.79 -10.14
N ARG A 245 -2.65 -14.95 -9.98
CA ARG A 245 -3.92 -15.25 -10.67
C ARG A 245 -5.04 -14.30 -10.25
N ALA A 246 -5.20 -14.05 -8.95
CA ALA A 246 -6.23 -13.16 -8.43
C ALA A 246 -6.02 -11.71 -8.93
N ALA A 247 -4.79 -11.22 -8.87
CA ALA A 247 -4.42 -9.89 -9.34
C ALA A 247 -4.60 -9.76 -10.85
N ALA A 248 -4.12 -10.73 -11.65
CA ALA A 248 -4.30 -10.71 -13.11
C ALA A 248 -5.78 -10.63 -13.49
N THR A 249 -6.65 -11.42 -12.84
CA THR A 249 -8.11 -11.36 -13.08
C THR A 249 -8.69 -9.98 -12.74
N GLY A 250 -8.15 -9.29 -11.74
CA GLY A 250 -8.57 -7.92 -11.36
C GLY A 250 -8.05 -6.83 -12.31
N LEU A 251 -7.07 -7.16 -13.14
CA LEU A 251 -6.40 -6.25 -14.07
C LEU A 251 -6.82 -6.47 -15.54
N LEU A 252 -7.79 -7.33 -15.81
CA LEU A 252 -8.45 -7.50 -17.10
C LEU A 252 -9.58 -6.47 -17.24
#